data_cb63de85a3ef49e00677d9567b99d06f
#
_entry.id   cb63de85a3ef49e00677d9567b99d06f
#
_cell.length_a   1.000
_cell.length_b   1.000
_cell.length_c   1.000
_cell.angle_alpha   90.00
_cell.angle_beta   90.00
_cell.angle_gamma   90.00
#
_symmetry.space_group_name_H-M   'P 1'
#
loop_
_entity.id
_entity.type
_entity.pdbx_description
1 polymer ?
#
loop_
_entity_poly.entity_id
_entity_poly.type
_entity_poly.pdbx_seq_one_letter_code
_entity_poly.pdbx_strand_id
1 'polypeptide(L)'
;YLSYAFPHNHELQLNYTRRINRPRGRQLSAFRNVSDSTNISYGNPNLNPEFANSLELNYIKSWEKHVLSTSIYYKYTTDVIQRVQFQSLENPRVMESTFDNVAKSQALGVELVAKNRLWTWLNLTTTVNLFYQQMGEIVYRDVLLKEASDGFSWTTRLMANFIFGKSFTGQITGSYGSPRVIAQGKTNHFYSLDLGLRKSFLNKTLNLSLTVRDVLNSHSWHTTTWGDTFYQDFERYMYGPHFSLNLTYNFGNMKPKKKPQSNREVNDNMMDEGGEYFE
;
A
#
# COMPACT_ATOMS: atom_id res chain seq x y z
N TYR A 1 -18.70 -9.60 -10.54
CA TYR A 1 -17.68 -10.64 -10.51
C TYR A 1 -18.13 -11.81 -11.38
N LEU A 2 -17.29 -12.19 -12.33
CA LEU A 2 -17.45 -13.35 -13.20
C LEU A 2 -16.17 -14.18 -13.10
N SER A 3 -16.30 -15.50 -12.94
CA SER A 3 -15.17 -16.41 -12.86
C SER A 3 -15.44 -17.63 -13.74
N TYR A 4 -14.41 -18.05 -14.45
CA TYR A 4 -14.44 -19.25 -15.27
C TYR A 4 -13.19 -20.09 -15.01
N ALA A 5 -13.43 -21.31 -14.54
CA ALA A 5 -12.36 -22.30 -14.29
C ALA A 5 -12.19 -23.18 -15.50
N PHE A 6 -11.00 -23.17 -16.08
CA PHE A 6 -10.59 -24.02 -17.20
C PHE A 6 -9.99 -25.34 -16.68
N PRO A 7 -9.93 -26.38 -17.52
CA PRO A 7 -9.15 -27.59 -17.23
C PRO A 7 -7.70 -27.26 -16.85
N HIS A 8 -7.03 -28.15 -16.12
CA HIS A 8 -5.64 -28.03 -15.71
C HIS A 8 -5.33 -26.88 -14.74
N ASN A 9 -6.27 -26.53 -13.86
CA ASN A 9 -6.11 -25.52 -12.82
C ASN A 9 -5.75 -24.13 -13.36
N HIS A 10 -6.46 -23.68 -14.38
CA HIS A 10 -6.49 -22.32 -14.85
C HIS A 10 -7.79 -21.63 -14.44
N GLU A 11 -7.74 -20.40 -14.10
CA GLU A 11 -8.92 -19.59 -13.78
C GLU A 11 -8.78 -18.18 -14.37
N LEU A 12 -9.85 -17.69 -14.98
CA LEU A 12 -9.98 -16.32 -15.43
C LEU A 12 -11.10 -15.65 -14.66
N GLN A 13 -10.82 -14.48 -14.11
CA GLN A 13 -11.78 -13.73 -13.31
C GLN A 13 -11.88 -12.30 -13.86
N LEU A 14 -13.11 -11.83 -14.04
CA LEU A 14 -13.40 -10.43 -14.36
C LEU A 14 -14.14 -9.80 -13.18
N ASN A 15 -13.58 -8.73 -12.65
CA ASN A 15 -14.12 -8.04 -11.50
C ASN A 15 -14.33 -6.55 -11.82
N TYR A 16 -15.49 -6.03 -11.48
CA TYR A 16 -15.76 -4.60 -11.45
C TYR A 16 -16.18 -4.19 -10.06
N THR A 17 -15.55 -3.18 -9.52
CA THR A 17 -15.87 -2.62 -8.20
C THR A 17 -16.05 -1.11 -8.30
N ARG A 18 -17.03 -0.60 -7.55
CA ARG A 18 -17.18 0.83 -7.29
C ARG A 18 -17.11 1.04 -5.78
N ARG A 19 -16.13 1.80 -5.34
CA ARG A 19 -15.89 2.08 -3.92
C ARG A 19 -16.07 3.55 -3.63
N ILE A 20 -16.61 3.85 -2.46
CA ILE A 20 -16.69 5.19 -1.90
C ILE A 20 -15.63 5.33 -0.80
N ASN A 21 -14.81 6.36 -0.89
CA ASN A 21 -13.87 6.77 0.16
C ASN A 21 -14.34 8.08 0.77
N ARG A 22 -14.76 8.04 2.03
CA ARG A 22 -15.27 9.21 2.73
C ARG A 22 -14.13 10.01 3.35
N PRO A 23 -14.24 11.35 3.39
CA PRO A 23 -13.26 12.17 4.07
C PRO A 23 -13.10 11.73 5.53
N ARG A 24 -11.87 11.72 6.02
CA ARG A 24 -11.54 11.42 7.41
C ARG A 24 -11.78 12.64 8.29
N GLY A 25 -12.03 12.46 9.58
CA GLY A 25 -12.27 13.56 10.53
C GLY A 25 -11.20 14.65 10.51
N ARG A 26 -9.90 14.27 10.38
CA ARG A 26 -8.80 15.23 10.25
C ARG A 26 -8.86 16.05 8.95
N GLN A 27 -9.36 15.48 7.87
CA GLN A 27 -9.52 16.20 6.59
C GLN A 27 -10.70 17.18 6.61
N LEU A 28 -11.70 16.91 7.46
CA LEU A 28 -12.88 17.76 7.64
C LEU A 28 -12.70 18.84 8.72
N SER A 29 -11.72 18.70 9.61
CA SER A 29 -11.54 19.61 10.74
C SER A 29 -11.03 20.99 10.26
N ALA A 30 -11.83 22.03 10.42
CA ALA A 30 -11.42 23.40 10.11
C ALA A 30 -10.40 23.98 11.12
N PHE A 31 -10.02 23.23 12.15
CA PHE A 31 -9.04 23.67 13.14
C PHE A 31 -7.69 23.95 12.49
N ARG A 32 -7.20 25.18 12.66
CA ARG A 32 -5.90 25.60 12.11
C ARG A 32 -4.77 25.15 13.04
N ASN A 33 -3.92 24.28 12.55
CA ASN A 33 -2.68 23.94 13.24
C ASN A 33 -1.61 24.99 12.91
N VAL A 34 -1.22 25.75 13.91
CA VAL A 34 -0.24 26.84 13.83
C VAL A 34 1.02 26.51 14.65
N SER A 35 1.27 25.25 14.94
CA SER A 35 2.48 24.81 15.70
C SER A 35 3.77 25.22 15.00
N ASP A 36 3.74 25.29 13.66
CA ASP A 36 4.74 25.94 12.84
C ASP A 36 4.14 27.22 12.25
N SER A 37 4.68 28.37 12.64
CA SER A 37 4.18 29.68 12.21
C SER A 37 4.38 29.97 10.72
N THR A 38 5.25 29.20 10.06
CA THR A 38 5.53 29.31 8.62
C THR A 38 4.76 28.27 7.79
N ASN A 39 4.16 27.25 8.43
CA ASN A 39 3.41 26.20 7.75
C ASN A 39 2.11 25.90 8.49
N ILE A 40 1.05 26.55 8.06
CA ILE A 40 -0.29 26.40 8.65
C ILE A 40 -1.04 25.29 7.93
N SER A 41 -1.67 24.38 8.68
CA SER A 41 -2.47 23.32 8.10
C SER A 41 -3.86 23.24 8.73
N TYR A 42 -4.87 22.96 7.91
CA TYR A 42 -6.27 22.81 8.33
C TYR A 42 -7.01 21.88 7.36
N GLY A 43 -8.15 21.34 7.80
CA GLY A 43 -9.03 20.55 6.96
C GLY A 43 -10.09 21.41 6.28
N ASN A 44 -10.89 20.76 5.42
CA ASN A 44 -11.99 21.37 4.68
C ASN A 44 -13.31 20.63 5.02
N PRO A 45 -14.26 21.28 5.73
CA PRO A 45 -15.54 20.65 6.08
C PRO A 45 -16.43 20.32 4.86
N ASN A 46 -16.16 20.94 3.71
CA ASN A 46 -16.98 20.83 2.50
C ASN A 46 -16.52 19.70 1.55
N LEU A 47 -15.65 18.83 1.99
CA LEU A 47 -15.17 17.72 1.17
C LEU A 47 -16.28 16.75 0.81
N ASN A 48 -16.34 16.39 -0.47
CA ASN A 48 -17.14 15.29 -0.99
C ASN A 48 -16.41 13.96 -0.89
N PRO A 49 -17.12 12.83 -0.83
CA PRO A 49 -16.50 11.53 -0.94
C PRO A 49 -15.88 11.29 -2.33
N GLU A 50 -14.76 10.60 -2.37
CA GLU A 50 -14.19 10.07 -3.61
C GLU A 50 -14.95 8.83 -4.09
N PHE A 51 -15.05 8.65 -5.40
CA PHE A 51 -15.58 7.44 -6.02
C PHE A 51 -14.52 6.79 -6.90
N ALA A 52 -14.12 5.58 -6.54
CA ALA A 52 -13.17 4.78 -7.30
C ALA A 52 -13.90 3.64 -8.02
N ASN A 53 -13.80 3.61 -9.34
CA ASN A 53 -14.23 2.51 -10.19
C ASN A 53 -12.99 1.71 -10.60
N SER A 54 -13.01 0.40 -10.43
CA SER A 54 -11.93 -0.49 -10.83
C SER A 54 -12.47 -1.63 -11.66
N LEU A 55 -11.85 -1.87 -12.80
CA LEU A 55 -12.07 -3.03 -13.66
C LEU A 55 -10.81 -3.87 -13.66
N GLU A 56 -10.92 -5.14 -13.33
CA GLU A 56 -9.77 -6.04 -13.17
C GLU A 56 -10.02 -7.36 -13.90
N LEU A 57 -9.03 -7.78 -14.68
CA LEU A 57 -8.98 -9.09 -15.32
C LEU A 57 -7.83 -9.88 -14.70
N ASN A 58 -8.18 -10.92 -13.94
CA ASN A 58 -7.24 -11.78 -13.24
C ASN A 58 -7.13 -13.12 -13.96
N TYR A 59 -5.90 -13.56 -14.19
CA TYR A 59 -5.59 -14.90 -14.64
C TYR A 59 -4.78 -15.62 -13.56
N ILE A 60 -5.25 -16.78 -13.13
CA ILE A 60 -4.61 -17.59 -12.11
C ILE A 60 -4.24 -18.94 -12.70
N LYS A 61 -3.00 -19.36 -12.51
CA LYS A 61 -2.51 -20.70 -12.83
C LYS A 61 -1.91 -21.32 -11.61
N SER A 62 -2.42 -22.51 -11.26
CA SER A 62 -1.91 -23.30 -10.13
C SER A 62 -1.24 -24.57 -10.64
N TRP A 63 -0.05 -24.84 -10.13
CA TRP A 63 0.68 -26.12 -10.24
C TRP A 63 0.82 -26.71 -8.84
N GLU A 64 1.33 -27.90 -8.75
CA GLU A 64 1.52 -28.58 -7.45
C GLU A 64 2.33 -27.75 -6.43
N LYS A 65 3.35 -27.05 -6.90
CA LYS A 65 4.31 -26.30 -6.06
C LYS A 65 4.36 -24.80 -6.36
N HIS A 66 3.62 -24.35 -7.36
CA HIS A 66 3.68 -22.98 -7.86
C HIS A 66 2.28 -22.43 -8.10
N VAL A 67 2.08 -21.17 -7.80
CA VAL A 67 0.89 -20.43 -8.17
C VAL A 67 1.35 -19.12 -8.81
N LEU A 68 0.84 -18.83 -9.99
CA LEU A 68 1.01 -17.56 -10.68
C LEU A 68 -0.35 -16.89 -10.78
N SER A 69 -0.46 -15.66 -10.32
CA SER A 69 -1.59 -14.78 -10.54
C SER A 69 -1.13 -13.54 -11.28
N THR A 70 -1.80 -13.20 -12.38
CA THR A 70 -1.53 -11.99 -13.15
C THR A 70 -2.83 -11.22 -13.27
N SER A 71 -2.80 -9.96 -12.90
CA SER A 71 -3.94 -9.04 -12.91
C SER A 71 -3.64 -7.86 -13.83
N ILE A 72 -4.53 -7.56 -14.76
CA ILE A 72 -4.53 -6.31 -15.51
C ILE A 72 -5.69 -5.49 -14.95
N TYR A 73 -5.42 -4.26 -14.56
CA TYR A 73 -6.44 -3.42 -13.96
C TYR A 73 -6.46 -2.01 -14.55
N TYR A 74 -7.66 -1.45 -14.60
CA TYR A 74 -7.88 -0.04 -14.86
C TYR A 74 -8.68 0.56 -13.72
N LYS A 75 -8.17 1.63 -13.11
CA LYS A 75 -8.80 2.34 -12.00
C LYS A 75 -9.05 3.78 -12.40
N TYR A 76 -10.28 4.26 -12.18
CA TYR A 76 -10.69 5.65 -12.38
C TYR A 76 -11.32 6.20 -11.11
N THR A 77 -10.77 7.28 -10.57
CA THR A 77 -11.24 7.92 -9.35
C THR A 77 -11.65 9.35 -9.63
N THR A 78 -12.85 9.72 -9.19
CA THR A 78 -13.38 11.09 -9.23
C THR A 78 -13.37 11.71 -7.85
N ASP A 79 -13.39 13.04 -7.82
CA ASP A 79 -13.43 13.83 -6.58
C ASP A 79 -12.28 13.48 -5.61
N VAL A 80 -11.09 13.27 -6.19
CA VAL A 80 -9.92 12.82 -5.42
C VAL A 80 -9.58 13.85 -4.36
N ILE A 81 -9.61 13.44 -3.10
CA ILE A 81 -9.27 14.29 -1.96
C ILE A 81 -7.74 14.37 -1.87
N GLN A 82 -7.20 15.54 -2.16
CA GLN A 82 -5.78 15.80 -2.10
C GLN A 82 -5.44 16.91 -1.13
N ARG A 83 -4.25 16.83 -0.55
CA ARG A 83 -3.67 17.95 0.16
C ARG A 83 -3.18 18.94 -0.88
N VAL A 84 -3.67 20.17 -0.80
CA VAL A 84 -3.23 21.30 -1.62
C VAL A 84 -2.41 22.26 -0.76
N GLN A 85 -1.30 22.72 -1.33
CA GLN A 85 -0.40 23.68 -0.70
C GLN A 85 -0.31 24.92 -1.55
N PHE A 86 -0.32 26.08 -0.91
CA PHE A 86 -0.23 27.39 -1.56
C PHE A 86 0.36 28.40 -0.59
N GLN A 87 0.90 29.46 -1.15
CA GLN A 87 1.40 30.59 -0.37
C GLN A 87 0.23 31.41 0.17
N SER A 88 0.27 31.76 1.45
CA SER A 88 -0.79 32.55 2.08
C SER A 88 -0.95 33.90 1.40
N LEU A 89 -2.20 34.28 1.13
CA LEU A 89 -2.52 35.60 0.55
C LEU A 89 -2.27 36.75 1.53
N GLU A 90 -2.35 36.47 2.84
CA GLU A 90 -2.17 37.49 3.90
C GLU A 90 -0.67 37.68 4.21
N ASN A 91 0.12 36.63 4.14
CA ASN A 91 1.55 36.69 4.43
C ASN A 91 2.35 35.75 3.51
N PRO A 92 3.07 36.29 2.50
CA PRO A 92 3.83 35.48 1.56
C PRO A 92 4.95 34.62 2.17
N ARG A 93 5.30 34.81 3.43
CA ARG A 93 6.27 33.97 4.15
C ARG A 93 5.65 32.74 4.77
N VAL A 94 4.33 32.59 4.70
CA VAL A 94 3.58 31.49 5.27
C VAL A 94 3.04 30.58 4.17
N MET A 95 3.28 29.30 4.30
CA MET A 95 2.64 28.26 3.49
C MET A 95 1.37 27.77 4.16
N GLU A 96 0.29 27.74 3.44
CA GLU A 96 -0.96 27.13 3.87
C GLU A 96 -1.16 25.78 3.18
N SER A 97 -1.73 24.83 3.89
CA SER A 97 -2.13 23.56 3.33
C SER A 97 -3.49 23.13 3.85
N THR A 98 -4.33 22.67 2.94
CA THR A 98 -5.66 22.15 3.23
C THR A 98 -5.95 20.92 2.37
N PHE A 99 -7.18 20.40 2.45
CA PHE A 99 -7.65 19.32 1.59
C PHE A 99 -8.76 19.83 0.69
N ASP A 100 -8.77 19.34 -0.55
CA ASP A 100 -9.87 19.64 -1.48
C ASP A 100 -10.08 18.49 -2.47
N ASN A 101 -11.28 18.46 -3.11
CA ASN A 101 -11.62 17.52 -4.18
C ASN A 101 -11.14 18.11 -5.52
N VAL A 102 -9.86 18.00 -5.80
CA VAL A 102 -9.20 18.81 -6.83
C VAL A 102 -8.93 18.13 -8.14
N ALA A 103 -9.07 16.80 -8.22
CA ALA A 103 -8.62 16.10 -9.41
C ALA A 103 -9.43 14.83 -9.71
N LYS A 104 -9.29 14.37 -10.95
CA LYS A 104 -9.58 13.00 -11.37
C LYS A 104 -8.26 12.25 -11.48
N SER A 105 -8.26 10.97 -11.14
CA SER A 105 -7.08 10.12 -11.27
C SER A 105 -7.42 8.87 -12.07
N GLN A 106 -6.50 8.49 -12.94
CA GLN A 106 -6.59 7.25 -13.71
C GLN A 106 -5.31 6.44 -13.49
N ALA A 107 -5.44 5.14 -13.42
CA ALA A 107 -4.31 4.24 -13.37
C ALA A 107 -4.59 2.98 -14.18
N LEU A 108 -3.66 2.60 -15.04
CA LEU A 108 -3.63 1.33 -15.76
C LEU A 108 -2.41 0.57 -15.31
N GLY A 109 -2.58 -0.68 -14.88
CA GLY A 109 -1.45 -1.43 -14.37
C GLY A 109 -1.57 -2.93 -14.58
N VAL A 110 -0.45 -3.59 -14.30
CA VAL A 110 -0.32 -5.05 -14.30
C VAL A 110 0.31 -5.45 -12.98
N GLU A 111 -0.36 -6.32 -12.25
CA GLU A 111 0.16 -6.95 -11.05
C GLU A 111 0.45 -8.42 -11.30
N LEU A 112 1.60 -8.88 -10.82
CA LEU A 112 2.05 -10.24 -10.91
C LEU A 112 2.39 -10.74 -9.51
N VAL A 113 1.73 -11.82 -9.10
CA VAL A 113 2.00 -12.52 -7.84
C VAL A 113 2.42 -13.95 -8.14
N ALA A 114 3.64 -14.29 -7.77
CA ALA A 114 4.16 -15.65 -7.91
C ALA A 114 4.47 -16.25 -6.53
N LYS A 115 3.81 -17.36 -6.20
CA LYS A 115 4.10 -18.14 -4.99
C LYS A 115 4.76 -19.46 -5.40
N ASN A 116 5.97 -19.67 -4.95
CA ASN A 116 6.80 -20.79 -5.38
C ASN A 116 7.32 -21.56 -4.16
N ARG A 117 7.04 -22.86 -4.10
CA ARG A 117 7.76 -23.76 -3.21
C ARG A 117 8.99 -24.30 -3.97
N LEU A 118 10.12 -23.62 -3.81
CA LEU A 118 11.36 -23.97 -4.50
C LEU A 118 11.95 -25.26 -3.94
N TRP A 119 11.97 -25.38 -2.62
CA TRP A 119 12.39 -26.57 -1.89
C TRP A 119 11.46 -26.84 -0.71
N THR A 120 11.61 -27.96 -0.06
CA THR A 120 10.82 -28.30 1.15
C THR A 120 11.04 -27.33 2.30
N TRP A 121 12.15 -26.63 2.29
CA TRP A 121 12.56 -25.67 3.31
C TRP A 121 12.48 -24.21 2.86
N LEU A 122 12.14 -23.91 1.59
CA LEU A 122 12.08 -22.54 1.06
C LEU A 122 10.80 -22.31 0.23
N ASN A 123 9.99 -21.37 0.70
CA ASN A 123 8.89 -20.80 -0.06
C ASN A 123 9.22 -19.36 -0.40
N LEU A 124 9.03 -18.99 -1.67
CA LEU A 124 9.27 -17.66 -2.20
C LEU A 124 7.96 -17.07 -2.69
N THR A 125 7.62 -15.88 -2.23
CA THR A 125 6.53 -15.07 -2.76
C THR A 125 7.11 -13.82 -3.38
N THR A 126 6.78 -13.56 -4.65
CA THR A 126 7.18 -12.38 -5.39
C THR A 126 5.93 -11.64 -5.81
N THR A 127 5.85 -10.36 -5.51
CA THR A 127 4.80 -9.46 -6.01
C THR A 127 5.48 -8.35 -6.81
N VAL A 128 5.01 -8.09 -8.02
CA VAL A 128 5.45 -6.97 -8.86
C VAL A 128 4.21 -6.26 -9.36
N ASN A 129 4.14 -4.95 -9.17
CA ASN A 129 3.08 -4.12 -9.71
C ASN A 129 3.70 -3.02 -10.58
N LEU A 130 3.31 -2.97 -11.84
CA LEU A 130 3.75 -2.00 -12.84
C LEU A 130 2.54 -1.17 -13.21
N PHE A 131 2.60 0.14 -13.12
CA PHE A 131 1.44 0.97 -13.45
C PHE A 131 1.83 2.33 -14.01
N TYR A 132 0.99 2.80 -14.91
CA TYR A 132 0.99 4.16 -15.39
C TYR A 132 -0.17 4.91 -14.75
N GLN A 133 0.11 6.04 -14.15
CA GLN A 133 -0.86 6.86 -13.45
C GLN A 133 -0.92 8.24 -14.07
N GLN A 134 -2.13 8.76 -14.24
CA GLN A 134 -2.40 10.14 -14.59
C GLN A 134 -3.18 10.81 -13.45
N MET A 135 -2.80 12.04 -13.15
CA MET A 135 -3.49 12.92 -12.22
C MET A 135 -3.93 14.16 -13.01
N GLY A 136 -5.20 14.49 -12.95
CA GLY A 136 -5.75 15.71 -13.58
C GLY A 136 -5.16 16.98 -13.00
N GLU A 137 -5.45 18.10 -13.64
CA GLU A 137 -5.08 19.42 -13.14
C GLU A 137 -5.66 19.70 -11.75
N ILE A 138 -4.96 20.52 -10.98
CA ILE A 138 -5.36 20.92 -9.64
C ILE A 138 -5.73 22.39 -9.66
N VAL A 139 -7.03 22.65 -9.55
CA VAL A 139 -7.58 24.00 -9.44
C VAL A 139 -8.11 24.18 -8.03
N TYR A 140 -7.68 25.22 -7.36
CA TYR A 140 -8.17 25.58 -6.01
C TYR A 140 -8.54 27.06 -5.97
N ARG A 141 -9.79 27.38 -5.63
CA ARG A 141 -10.34 28.74 -5.62
C ARG A 141 -10.11 29.49 -6.95
N ASP A 142 -10.41 28.82 -8.05
CA ASP A 142 -10.23 29.31 -9.43
C ASP A 142 -8.78 29.61 -9.84
N VAL A 143 -7.81 29.20 -9.03
CA VAL A 143 -6.38 29.30 -9.36
C VAL A 143 -5.87 27.92 -9.75
N LEU A 144 -5.26 27.81 -10.91
CA LEU A 144 -4.54 26.60 -11.33
C LEU A 144 -3.28 26.47 -10.49
N LEU A 145 -3.26 25.51 -9.58
CA LEU A 145 -2.11 25.22 -8.73
C LEU A 145 -1.10 24.29 -9.40
N LYS A 146 -1.58 23.44 -10.29
CA LYS A 146 -0.73 22.51 -11.05
C LYS A 146 -1.46 21.98 -12.28
N GLU A 147 -0.75 21.91 -13.39
CA GLU A 147 -1.19 21.19 -14.59
C GLU A 147 -1.28 19.68 -14.36
N ALA A 148 -2.03 18.99 -15.24
CA ALA A 148 -2.10 17.54 -15.23
C ALA A 148 -0.72 16.90 -15.27
N SER A 149 -0.55 15.82 -14.55
CA SER A 149 0.72 15.11 -14.46
C SER A 149 0.52 13.61 -14.58
N ASP A 150 1.50 12.94 -15.14
CA ASP A 150 1.47 11.51 -15.35
C ASP A 150 2.84 10.88 -15.12
N GLY A 151 2.87 9.59 -14.98
CA GLY A 151 4.11 8.87 -14.80
C GLY A 151 3.93 7.36 -14.67
N PHE A 152 4.99 6.68 -15.05
CA PHE A 152 5.13 5.25 -14.83
C PHE A 152 5.80 5.00 -13.48
N SER A 153 5.25 4.03 -12.75
CA SER A 153 5.79 3.63 -11.45
C SER A 153 5.70 2.11 -11.29
N TRP A 154 6.52 1.58 -10.42
CA TRP A 154 6.48 0.16 -10.10
C TRP A 154 6.85 -0.11 -8.65
N THR A 155 6.30 -1.18 -8.13
CA THR A 155 6.64 -1.68 -6.80
C THR A 155 6.96 -3.17 -6.89
N THR A 156 7.87 -3.62 -6.04
CA THR A 156 8.15 -5.04 -5.90
C THR A 156 8.31 -5.41 -4.43
N ARG A 157 7.83 -6.62 -4.10
CA ARG A 157 8.03 -7.24 -2.80
C ARG A 157 8.46 -8.67 -2.98
N LEU A 158 9.56 -9.04 -2.35
CA LEU A 158 10.09 -10.39 -2.32
C LEU A 158 10.07 -10.90 -0.89
N MET A 159 9.40 -12.02 -0.64
CA MET A 159 9.31 -12.64 0.67
C MET A 159 9.80 -14.08 0.58
N ALA A 160 10.90 -14.37 1.24
CA ALA A 160 11.47 -15.70 1.37
C ALA A 160 11.19 -16.26 2.76
N ASN A 161 10.45 -17.38 2.82
CA ASN A 161 10.14 -18.07 4.06
C ASN A 161 10.96 -19.36 4.13
N PHE A 162 11.75 -19.47 5.18
CA PHE A 162 12.64 -20.62 5.45
C PHE A 162 12.02 -21.49 6.54
N ILE A 163 12.00 -22.79 6.32
CA ILE A 163 11.46 -23.80 7.26
C ILE A 163 12.60 -24.73 7.67
N PHE A 164 13.09 -24.57 8.87
CA PHE A 164 14.17 -25.37 9.41
C PHE A 164 13.61 -26.41 10.39
N GLY A 165 13.35 -27.61 9.86
CA GLY A 165 12.74 -28.67 10.64
C GLY A 165 11.30 -28.36 11.09
N LYS A 166 10.91 -28.86 12.28
CA LYS A 166 9.51 -28.81 12.75
C LYS A 166 9.16 -27.57 13.57
N SER A 167 10.14 -26.81 14.02
CA SER A 167 9.93 -25.79 15.06
C SER A 167 10.64 -24.46 14.85
N PHE A 168 11.43 -24.32 13.80
CA PHE A 168 12.17 -23.08 13.53
C PHE A 168 11.84 -22.58 12.11
N THR A 169 11.48 -21.33 12.00
CA THR A 169 11.22 -20.66 10.72
C THR A 169 11.92 -19.31 10.66
N GLY A 170 12.38 -18.94 9.49
CA GLY A 170 12.95 -17.64 9.19
C GLY A 170 12.18 -16.97 8.05
N GLN A 171 12.18 -15.66 8.00
CA GLN A 171 11.61 -14.87 6.93
C GLN A 171 12.54 -13.73 6.58
N ILE A 172 12.69 -13.47 5.29
CA ILE A 172 13.34 -12.28 4.75
C ILE A 172 12.33 -11.63 3.82
N THR A 173 12.09 -10.32 4.02
CA THR A 173 11.22 -9.55 3.15
C THR A 173 11.98 -8.34 2.65
N GLY A 174 12.14 -8.23 1.33
CA GLY A 174 12.64 -7.04 0.65
C GLY A 174 11.49 -6.32 -0.07
N SER A 175 11.43 -5.00 0.03
CA SER A 175 10.45 -4.17 -0.67
C SER A 175 11.16 -3.02 -1.38
N TYR A 176 10.65 -2.67 -2.55
CA TYR A 176 11.11 -1.51 -3.32
C TYR A 176 9.91 -0.83 -3.98
N GLY A 177 9.92 0.48 -4.03
CA GLY A 177 9.00 1.30 -4.79
C GLY A 177 9.75 2.39 -5.55
N SER A 178 9.42 2.55 -6.83
CA SER A 178 9.95 3.62 -7.67
C SER A 178 9.32 4.97 -7.29
N PRO A 179 9.90 6.08 -7.75
CA PRO A 179 9.24 7.38 -7.66
C PRO A 179 7.83 7.34 -8.25
N ARG A 180 6.91 8.08 -7.62
CA ARG A 180 5.51 8.14 -8.05
C ARG A 180 5.02 9.58 -8.08
N VAL A 181 4.26 9.92 -9.12
CA VAL A 181 3.59 11.22 -9.26
C VAL A 181 2.49 11.34 -8.19
N ILE A 182 2.45 12.48 -7.55
CA ILE A 182 1.38 12.91 -6.63
C ILE A 182 0.79 14.23 -7.12
N ALA A 183 -0.27 14.70 -6.47
CA ALA A 183 -1.01 15.90 -6.87
C ALA A 183 -0.12 17.10 -7.21
N GLN A 184 0.73 17.55 -6.29
CA GLN A 184 1.62 18.70 -6.50
C GLN A 184 3.10 18.30 -6.46
N GLY A 185 3.48 17.12 -7.03
CA GLY A 185 4.88 16.74 -6.98
C GLY A 185 5.12 15.27 -7.26
N LYS A 186 6.12 14.72 -6.58
CA LYS A 186 6.48 13.32 -6.64
C LYS A 186 6.97 12.80 -5.29
N THR A 187 6.71 11.53 -5.02
CA THR A 187 7.44 10.79 -3.97
C THR A 187 8.71 10.22 -4.57
N ASN A 188 9.77 10.13 -3.79
CA ASN A 188 10.99 9.44 -4.21
C ASN A 188 10.87 7.93 -4.03
N HIS A 189 11.87 7.20 -4.51
CA HIS A 189 11.95 5.76 -4.32
C HIS A 189 12.09 5.41 -2.83
N PHE A 190 11.60 4.25 -2.46
CA PHE A 190 11.85 3.67 -1.15
C PHE A 190 12.29 2.21 -1.28
N TYR A 191 13.05 1.74 -0.32
CA TYR A 191 13.37 0.32 -0.18
C TYR A 191 13.49 -0.04 1.29
N SER A 192 13.22 -1.29 1.61
CA SER A 192 13.35 -1.82 2.96
C SER A 192 13.72 -3.30 2.95
N LEU A 193 14.37 -3.74 4.01
CA LEU A 193 14.69 -5.14 4.28
C LEU A 193 14.29 -5.48 5.71
N ASP A 194 13.41 -6.48 5.84
CA ASP A 194 12.94 -6.97 7.12
C ASP A 194 13.36 -8.42 7.34
N LEU A 195 13.69 -8.78 8.57
CA LEU A 195 14.04 -10.12 8.98
C LEU A 195 13.12 -10.60 10.09
N GLY A 196 12.68 -11.85 10.00
CA GLY A 196 11.87 -12.51 11.01
C GLY A 196 12.45 -13.88 11.36
N LEU A 197 12.49 -14.20 12.65
CA LEU A 197 12.85 -15.53 13.15
C LEU A 197 11.78 -15.97 14.13
N ARG A 198 11.35 -17.22 14.03
CA ARG A 198 10.38 -17.79 14.95
C ARG A 198 10.82 -19.18 15.40
N LYS A 199 10.82 -19.40 16.69
CA LYS A 199 11.04 -20.69 17.32
C LYS A 199 9.82 -21.12 18.13
N SER A 200 9.33 -22.31 17.84
CA SER A 200 8.23 -22.95 18.57
C SER A 200 8.78 -23.98 19.54
N PHE A 201 8.25 -23.98 20.75
CA PHE A 201 8.59 -24.90 21.85
C PHE A 201 7.33 -25.61 22.33
N LEU A 202 7.45 -26.61 23.19
CA LEU A 202 6.36 -27.30 23.87
C LEU A 202 5.25 -27.73 22.89
N ASN A 203 5.62 -28.46 21.84
CA ASN A 203 4.66 -28.88 20.80
C ASN A 203 3.87 -27.71 20.19
N LYS A 204 4.53 -26.56 19.94
CA LYS A 204 3.98 -25.33 19.38
C LYS A 204 3.03 -24.55 20.31
N THR A 205 2.94 -24.89 21.58
CA THR A 205 2.16 -24.11 22.54
C THR A 205 2.89 -22.82 22.96
N LEU A 206 4.22 -22.82 22.98
CA LEU A 206 5.04 -21.64 23.24
C LEU A 206 5.78 -21.22 21.97
N ASN A 207 5.63 -19.97 21.55
CA ASN A 207 6.28 -19.42 20.37
C ASN A 207 7.06 -18.16 20.74
N LEU A 208 8.32 -18.13 20.37
CA LEU A 208 9.19 -16.96 20.46
C LEU A 208 9.43 -16.43 19.05
N SER A 209 9.15 -15.16 18.81
CA SER A 209 9.38 -14.50 17.52
C SER A 209 10.25 -13.26 17.72
N LEU A 210 11.30 -13.14 16.94
CA LEU A 210 12.15 -11.97 16.81
C LEU A 210 11.92 -11.37 15.43
N THR A 211 11.58 -10.10 15.36
CA THR A 211 11.45 -9.36 14.12
C THR A 211 12.39 -8.16 14.15
N VAL A 212 13.12 -7.96 13.07
CA VAL A 212 13.95 -6.78 12.83
C VAL A 212 13.44 -6.12 11.57
N ARG A 213 12.82 -4.95 11.72
CA ARG A 213 12.33 -4.16 10.59
C ARG A 213 13.36 -3.14 10.17
N ASP A 214 13.42 -2.88 8.88
CA ASP A 214 14.32 -1.91 8.26
C ASP A 214 15.77 -2.09 8.68
N VAL A 215 16.30 -3.28 8.43
CA VAL A 215 17.70 -3.66 8.75
C VAL A 215 18.69 -2.71 8.08
N LEU A 216 18.34 -2.17 6.92
CA LEU A 216 19.20 -1.25 6.15
C LEU A 216 19.12 0.19 6.64
N ASN A 217 18.22 0.51 7.60
CA ASN A 217 17.93 1.88 8.04
C ASN A 217 17.64 2.82 6.86
N SER A 218 16.86 2.33 5.92
CA SER A 218 16.60 2.99 4.63
C SER A 218 15.19 3.56 4.51
N HIS A 219 14.34 3.34 5.52
CA HIS A 219 12.95 3.76 5.51
C HIS A 219 12.86 5.27 5.75
N SER A 220 12.85 6.02 4.67
CA SER A 220 12.56 7.46 4.68
C SER A 220 11.32 7.74 3.83
N TRP A 221 10.55 8.72 4.25
CA TRP A 221 9.48 9.30 3.46
C TRP A 221 9.99 10.58 2.83
N HIS A 222 10.29 10.53 1.54
CA HIS A 222 10.82 11.68 0.82
C HIS A 222 9.84 12.11 -0.27
N THR A 223 9.40 13.37 -0.20
CA THR A 223 8.42 13.95 -1.10
C THR A 223 8.89 15.33 -1.55
N THR A 224 8.93 15.53 -2.84
CA THR A 224 9.18 16.83 -3.44
C THR A 224 7.87 17.39 -3.97
N THR A 225 7.46 18.57 -3.49
CA THR A 225 6.25 19.27 -3.94
C THR A 225 6.62 20.64 -4.48
N TRP A 226 5.89 21.09 -5.50
CA TRP A 226 6.11 22.39 -6.13
C TRP A 226 4.81 22.97 -6.70
N GLY A 227 4.78 24.26 -6.80
CA GLY A 227 3.79 25.07 -7.47
C GLY A 227 4.46 26.29 -8.08
N ASP A 228 3.71 27.20 -8.64
CA ASP A 228 4.25 28.39 -9.32
C ASP A 228 5.08 29.28 -8.39
N THR A 229 4.76 29.31 -7.11
CA THR A 229 5.35 30.22 -6.12
C THR A 229 6.18 29.54 -5.07
N PHE A 230 6.26 28.19 -5.07
CA PHE A 230 7.00 27.45 -4.04
C PHE A 230 7.63 26.17 -4.58
N TYR A 231 8.70 25.78 -3.91
CA TYR A 231 9.34 24.47 -4.01
C TYR A 231 9.62 23.97 -2.60
N GLN A 232 9.15 22.76 -2.28
CA GLN A 232 9.37 22.14 -0.98
C GLN A 232 9.94 20.74 -1.17
N ASP A 233 11.05 20.48 -0.53
CA ASP A 233 11.64 19.15 -0.40
C ASP A 233 11.47 18.71 1.06
N PHE A 234 10.70 17.65 1.26
CA PHE A 234 10.35 17.15 2.59
C PHE A 234 10.86 15.73 2.73
N GLU A 235 11.72 15.51 3.71
CA GLU A 235 12.20 14.19 4.05
C GLU A 235 11.97 13.91 5.53
N ARG A 236 11.37 12.74 5.79
CA ARG A 236 11.15 12.22 7.14
C ARG A 236 11.80 10.86 7.28
N TYR A 237 12.79 10.79 8.12
CA TYR A 237 13.45 9.53 8.49
C TYR A 237 12.65 8.81 9.57
N MET A 238 12.43 7.53 9.36
CA MET A 238 12.00 6.62 10.42
C MET A 238 13.24 5.94 10.95
N TYR A 239 13.68 6.35 12.14
CA TYR A 239 14.88 5.78 12.74
C TYR A 239 14.70 4.29 12.96
N GLY A 240 15.46 3.47 12.28
CA GLY A 240 15.55 2.01 12.41
C GLY A 240 16.99 1.58 12.66
N PRO A 241 17.25 0.28 12.76
CA PRO A 241 16.31 -0.85 12.72
C PRO A 241 15.46 -1.00 14.00
N HIS A 242 14.22 -1.45 13.81
CA HIS A 242 13.29 -1.71 14.90
C HIS A 242 13.29 -3.19 15.28
N PHE A 243 13.64 -3.47 16.53
CA PHE A 243 13.63 -4.82 17.09
C PHE A 243 12.32 -5.07 17.85
N SER A 244 11.68 -6.18 17.58
CA SER A 244 10.49 -6.64 18.30
C SER A 244 10.66 -8.09 18.72
N LEU A 245 10.53 -8.35 20.01
CA LEU A 245 10.52 -9.69 20.59
C LEU A 245 9.11 -10.00 21.09
N ASN A 246 8.51 -11.06 20.56
CA ASN A 246 7.16 -11.48 20.94
C ASN A 246 7.20 -12.92 21.48
N LEU A 247 6.64 -13.10 22.68
CA LEU A 247 6.45 -14.40 23.31
C LEU A 247 4.95 -14.70 23.40
N THR A 248 4.53 -15.76 22.72
CA THR A 248 3.13 -16.19 22.70
C THR A 248 3.00 -17.58 23.33
N TYR A 249 2.17 -17.69 24.35
CA TYR A 249 1.82 -18.96 24.97
C TYR A 249 0.34 -19.27 24.75
N ASN A 250 0.07 -20.35 24.04
CA ASN A 250 -1.28 -20.84 23.74
C ASN A 250 -1.69 -21.87 24.81
N PHE A 251 -2.67 -21.56 25.63
CA PHE A 251 -3.21 -22.47 26.64
C PHE A 251 -4.66 -22.80 26.34
N GLY A 252 -5.09 -24.01 26.73
CA GLY A 252 -6.43 -24.53 26.48
C GLY A 252 -6.54 -25.40 25.22
N ASN A 253 -7.56 -26.22 25.16
CA ASN A 253 -7.86 -27.11 24.02
C ASN A 253 -8.76 -26.42 23.00
N MET A 254 -8.21 -25.53 22.19
CA MET A 254 -8.91 -25.10 20.99
C MET A 254 -8.74 -26.14 19.89
N LYS A 255 -9.64 -27.11 19.82
CA LYS A 255 -9.78 -27.91 18.59
C LYS A 255 -10.38 -26.97 17.54
N PRO A 256 -9.68 -26.61 16.46
CA PRO A 256 -10.30 -25.85 15.39
C PRO A 256 -11.48 -26.68 14.86
N LYS A 257 -12.72 -26.19 14.98
CA LYS A 257 -13.83 -26.76 14.23
C LYS A 257 -13.42 -26.66 12.77
N LYS A 258 -13.26 -27.79 12.09
CA LYS A 258 -13.13 -27.81 10.63
C LYS A 258 -14.33 -27.07 10.06
N LYS A 259 -14.14 -25.84 9.62
CA LYS A 259 -15.10 -25.18 8.76
C LYS A 259 -15.16 -25.97 7.46
N PRO A 260 -16.35 -26.24 6.90
CA PRO A 260 -16.45 -26.78 5.55
C PRO A 260 -15.62 -25.86 4.63
N GLN A 261 -14.71 -26.43 3.87
CA GLN A 261 -13.96 -25.69 2.86
C GLN A 261 -14.95 -25.17 1.83
N SER A 262 -15.35 -23.91 1.96
CA SER A 262 -15.97 -23.17 0.89
C SER A 262 -14.83 -22.74 -0.05
N ASN A 263 -14.96 -23.03 -1.33
CA ASN A 263 -14.02 -22.58 -2.37
C ASN A 263 -13.93 -21.02 -2.47
N ARG A 264 -14.60 -20.30 -1.58
CA ARG A 264 -14.56 -18.84 -1.43
C ARG A 264 -13.37 -18.31 -0.61
N GLU A 265 -12.74 -19.14 0.26
CA GLU A 265 -11.71 -18.66 1.20
C GLU A 265 -10.35 -18.33 0.56
N VAL A 266 -10.12 -18.71 -0.69
CA VAL A 266 -8.85 -18.39 -1.38
C VAL A 266 -8.76 -16.92 -1.77
N ASN A 267 -9.90 -16.23 -1.97
CA ASN A 267 -9.92 -14.84 -2.43
C ASN A 267 -9.96 -13.80 -1.29
N ASP A 268 -10.57 -14.13 -0.13
CA ASP A 268 -10.69 -13.16 0.97
C ASP A 268 -9.35 -12.89 1.68
N ASN A 269 -8.47 -13.89 1.74
CA ASN A 269 -7.13 -13.72 2.34
C ASN A 269 -6.15 -12.91 1.46
N MET A 270 -6.45 -12.69 0.18
CA MET A 270 -5.63 -11.83 -0.70
C MET A 270 -5.95 -10.34 -0.57
N MET A 271 -7.14 -9.99 -0.04
CA MET A 271 -7.56 -8.59 0.07
C MET A 271 -7.25 -7.95 1.43
N ASP A 272 -7.04 -8.77 2.48
CA ASP A 272 -6.88 -8.25 3.86
C ASP A 272 -5.42 -7.90 4.23
N GLU A 273 -4.43 -8.45 3.52
CA GLU A 273 -3.02 -8.16 3.81
C GLU A 273 -2.46 -6.92 3.08
N GLY A 274 -3.23 -6.28 2.22
CA GLY A 274 -2.83 -5.09 1.46
C GLY A 274 -3.22 -3.75 2.05
N GLY A 275 -3.97 -3.73 3.17
CA GLY A 275 -4.70 -2.57 3.66
C GLY A 275 -4.12 -1.81 4.86
N GLU A 276 -3.10 -2.30 5.53
CA GLU A 276 -2.73 -1.78 6.87
C GLU A 276 -1.33 -1.16 7.00
N TYR A 277 -0.81 -0.50 5.98
CA TYR A 277 0.42 0.27 6.19
C TYR A 277 0.34 1.64 5.54
N PHE A 278 -0.49 2.55 6.08
CA PHE A 278 -0.29 4.01 5.93
C PHE A 278 -1.14 4.75 6.97
N GLU A 279 -0.69 4.79 8.22
CA GLU A 279 -0.91 5.90 9.15
C GLU A 279 0.40 6.62 9.42
#